data_693ef87b4f22aff93b8b8d27b53433af
#
_entry.id   693ef87b4f22aff93b8b8d27b53433af
#
_cell.length_a   1.000
_cell.length_b   1.000
_cell.length_c   1.000
_cell.angle_alpha   90.00
_cell.angle_beta   90.00
_cell.angle_gamma   90.00
#
_symmetry.space_group_name_H-M   'P 1'
#
loop_
_entity.id
_entity.type
_entity.pdbx_description
1 polymer ?
#
loop_
_entity_poly.entity_id
_entity_poly.type
_entity_poly.pdbx_seq_one_letter_code
_entity_poly.pdbx_strand_id
1 'polypeptide(L)'
;MKKTSIATSLFMVLSAQAFAGGNVDAGKAAAQKYNCAACHGADYKSPIDPSYPKLAGQHQDYLEHALVAYQRGANGPNGRGNAIMGAQAKALSHDDVRNLAAYLHSLPGSLIVQK
;
A
#
# COMPACT_ATOMS: atom_id res chain seq x y z
N MET A 1 56.95 13.53 -30.59
CA MET A 1 56.30 12.60 -29.64
C MET A 1 55.01 13.23 -29.19
N LYS A 2 53.91 12.75 -29.72
CA LYS A 2 52.56 13.23 -29.35
C LYS A 2 52.07 12.44 -28.17
N LYS A 3 51.90 13.09 -27.00
CA LYS A 3 51.27 12.49 -25.81
C LYS A 3 49.74 12.56 -25.96
N THR A 4 49.14 11.47 -26.24
CA THR A 4 47.66 11.31 -26.22
C THR A 4 47.21 11.07 -24.80
N SER A 5 46.59 12.07 -24.19
CA SER A 5 45.90 11.91 -22.90
C SER A 5 44.54 11.29 -23.14
N ILE A 6 44.39 10.07 -22.66
CA ILE A 6 43.07 9.38 -22.62
C ILE A 6 42.36 9.85 -21.37
N ALA A 7 41.38 10.72 -21.53
CA ALA A 7 40.48 11.10 -20.45
C ALA A 7 39.43 9.97 -20.25
N THR A 8 39.62 9.21 -19.19
CA THR A 8 38.63 8.18 -18.79
C THR A 8 37.47 8.88 -18.09
N SER A 9 36.39 9.10 -18.81
CA SER A 9 35.14 9.59 -18.24
C SER A 9 34.48 8.47 -17.42
N LEU A 10 34.54 8.60 -16.10
CA LEU A 10 33.84 7.73 -15.15
C LEU A 10 32.36 8.09 -15.18
N PHE A 11 31.57 7.31 -15.91
CA PHE A 11 30.10 7.41 -15.89
C PHE A 11 29.59 6.82 -14.56
N MET A 12 29.23 7.69 -13.61
CA MET A 12 28.53 7.30 -12.40
C MET A 12 27.08 6.97 -12.77
N VAL A 13 26.77 5.69 -12.93
CA VAL A 13 25.40 5.22 -13.08
C VAL A 13 24.74 5.33 -11.70
N LEU A 14 23.96 6.39 -11.48
CA LEU A 14 23.03 6.45 -10.35
C LEU A 14 21.95 5.40 -10.59
N SER A 15 22.09 4.26 -9.92
CA SER A 15 21.02 3.26 -9.84
C SER A 15 19.87 3.87 -9.05
N ALA A 16 18.84 4.39 -9.74
CA ALA A 16 17.58 4.73 -9.10
C ALA A 16 16.99 3.42 -8.57
N GLN A 17 17.08 3.21 -7.28
CA GLN A 17 16.39 2.13 -6.59
C GLN A 17 14.89 2.42 -6.71
N ALA A 18 14.23 1.77 -7.64
CA ALA A 18 12.78 1.76 -7.69
C ALA A 18 12.28 1.00 -6.45
N PHE A 19 11.85 1.73 -5.42
CA PHE A 19 11.13 1.14 -4.30
C PHE A 19 9.80 0.60 -4.83
N ALA A 20 9.74 -0.72 -5.08
CA ALA A 20 8.54 -1.42 -5.55
C ALA A 20 7.46 -1.54 -4.45
N GLY A 21 7.75 -1.13 -3.23
CA GLY A 21 6.82 -1.23 -2.12
C GLY A 21 6.46 0.10 -1.54
N GLY A 22 5.35 0.73 -1.78
CA GLY A 22 4.81 1.97 -1.24
C GLY A 22 5.53 2.68 -0.07
N ASN A 23 5.15 3.89 0.22
CA ASN A 23 5.74 4.70 1.30
C ASN A 23 4.84 4.63 2.53
N VAL A 24 5.39 4.23 3.70
CA VAL A 24 4.64 4.08 4.96
C VAL A 24 4.09 5.41 5.46
N ASP A 25 4.86 6.50 5.42
CA ASP A 25 4.41 7.81 5.90
C ASP A 25 3.33 8.39 4.99
N ALA A 26 3.48 8.25 3.68
CA ALA A 26 2.44 8.63 2.71
C ALA A 26 1.18 7.77 2.90
N GLY A 27 1.32 6.50 3.21
CA GLY A 27 0.21 5.60 3.54
C GLY A 27 -0.54 6.02 4.80
N LYS A 28 0.19 6.42 5.84
CA LYS A 28 -0.42 6.99 7.06
C LYS A 28 -1.22 8.26 6.76
N ALA A 29 -0.67 9.15 5.95
CA ALA A 29 -1.36 10.37 5.54
C ALA A 29 -2.62 10.06 4.71
N ALA A 30 -2.54 9.10 3.79
CA ALA A 30 -3.69 8.64 3.01
C ALA A 30 -4.78 8.01 3.90
N ALA A 31 -4.40 7.17 4.88
CA ALA A 31 -5.34 6.57 5.82
C ALA A 31 -6.10 7.61 6.64
N GLN A 32 -5.43 8.70 7.02
CA GLN A 32 -6.06 9.85 7.70
C GLN A 32 -6.98 10.62 6.74
N LYS A 33 -6.49 10.93 5.55
CA LYS A 33 -7.25 11.66 4.52
C LYS A 33 -8.58 10.98 4.17
N TYR A 34 -8.55 9.67 4.03
CA TYR A 34 -9.74 8.87 3.67
C TYR A 34 -10.49 8.32 4.89
N ASN A 35 -10.06 8.68 6.11
CA ASN A 35 -10.72 8.32 7.37
C ASN A 35 -10.94 6.81 7.56
N CYS A 36 -9.97 6.01 7.20
CA CYS A 36 -10.05 4.55 7.25
C CYS A 36 -10.29 4.03 8.68
N ALA A 37 -9.70 4.69 9.67
CA ALA A 37 -9.81 4.34 11.09
C ALA A 37 -11.25 4.43 11.63
N ALA A 38 -12.11 5.24 11.04
CA ALA A 38 -13.50 5.39 11.48
C ALA A 38 -14.27 4.05 11.46
N CYS A 39 -13.94 3.16 10.53
CA CYS A 39 -14.56 1.84 10.40
C CYS A 39 -13.65 0.71 10.87
N HIS A 40 -12.35 0.79 10.55
CA HIS A 40 -11.39 -0.28 10.83
C HIS A 40 -10.72 -0.18 12.21
N GLY A 41 -11.05 0.86 12.99
CA GLY A 41 -10.47 1.13 14.31
C GLY A 41 -9.19 1.97 14.24
N ALA A 42 -8.89 2.71 15.32
CA ALA A 42 -7.71 3.57 15.40
C ALA A 42 -6.39 2.79 15.27
N ASP A 43 -6.39 1.53 15.70
CA ASP A 43 -5.27 0.59 15.63
C ASP A 43 -5.34 -0.34 14.39
N TYR A 44 -6.37 -0.20 13.55
CA TYR A 44 -6.65 -1.04 12.38
C TYR A 44 -6.79 -2.54 12.69
N LYS A 45 -7.00 -2.92 13.94
CA LYS A 45 -7.24 -4.30 14.41
C LYS A 45 -8.44 -4.46 15.32
N SER A 46 -9.08 -3.33 15.68
CA SER A 46 -10.28 -3.27 16.50
C SER A 46 -11.40 -2.53 15.74
N PRO A 47 -11.97 -3.13 14.68
CA PRO A 47 -13.00 -2.48 13.87
C PRO A 47 -14.26 -2.22 14.70
N ILE A 48 -15.04 -1.22 14.28
CA ILE A 48 -16.31 -0.85 14.97
C ILE A 48 -17.41 -1.90 14.78
N ASP A 49 -17.29 -2.76 13.81
CA ASP A 49 -18.22 -3.85 13.51
C ASP A 49 -17.43 -5.14 13.24
N PRO A 50 -17.86 -6.29 13.81
CA PRO A 50 -17.15 -7.56 13.61
C PRO A 50 -17.12 -8.05 12.15
N SER A 51 -17.99 -7.55 11.29
CA SER A 51 -17.97 -7.85 9.86
C SER A 51 -16.88 -7.10 9.09
N TYR A 52 -16.31 -6.06 9.69
CA TYR A 52 -15.23 -5.31 9.06
C TYR A 52 -13.87 -5.98 9.32
N PRO A 53 -13.02 -6.12 8.31
CA PRO A 53 -11.77 -6.82 8.48
C PRO A 53 -10.75 -6.04 9.31
N LYS A 54 -9.93 -6.78 10.04
CA LYS A 54 -8.71 -6.28 10.67
C LYS A 54 -7.65 -6.11 9.58
N LEU A 55 -6.97 -4.99 9.56
CA LEU A 55 -6.03 -4.62 8.50
C LEU A 55 -4.57 -4.61 8.96
N ALA A 56 -4.31 -4.28 10.22
CA ALA A 56 -2.97 -4.15 10.77
C ALA A 56 -2.16 -5.46 10.63
N GLY A 57 -0.96 -5.36 10.09
CA GLY A 57 -0.04 -6.49 9.93
C GLY A 57 -0.38 -7.46 8.81
N GLN A 58 -1.42 -7.18 8.00
CA GLN A 58 -1.76 -8.00 6.84
C GLN A 58 -0.65 -7.92 5.78
N HIS A 59 -0.53 -8.93 4.92
CA HIS A 59 0.41 -8.91 3.81
C HIS A 59 0.15 -7.74 2.86
N GLN A 60 1.21 -7.02 2.50
CA GLN A 60 1.11 -5.82 1.69
C GLN A 60 0.48 -6.08 0.34
N ASP A 61 0.92 -7.10 -0.38
CA ASP A 61 0.39 -7.49 -1.68
C ASP A 61 -1.08 -7.89 -1.60
N TYR A 62 -1.50 -8.60 -0.53
CA TYR A 62 -2.90 -8.91 -0.31
C TYR A 62 -3.75 -7.64 -0.16
N LEU A 63 -3.29 -6.65 0.61
CA LEU A 63 -3.99 -5.37 0.80
C LEU A 63 -4.11 -4.60 -0.53
N GLU A 64 -3.05 -4.56 -1.33
CA GLU A 64 -3.07 -3.93 -2.65
C GLU A 64 -4.10 -4.60 -3.57
N HIS A 65 -4.05 -5.92 -3.68
CA HIS A 65 -4.99 -6.68 -4.50
C HIS A 65 -6.43 -6.52 -4.01
N ALA A 66 -6.67 -6.49 -2.71
CA ALA A 66 -8.01 -6.30 -2.14
C ALA A 66 -8.58 -4.92 -2.50
N LEU A 67 -7.80 -3.85 -2.34
CA LEU A 67 -8.23 -2.49 -2.71
C LEU A 67 -8.52 -2.37 -4.21
N VAL A 68 -7.65 -2.92 -5.06
CA VAL A 68 -7.87 -2.95 -6.52
C VAL A 68 -9.11 -3.77 -6.88
N ALA A 69 -9.37 -4.89 -6.19
CA ALA A 69 -10.57 -5.69 -6.41
C ALA A 69 -11.85 -4.91 -6.07
N TYR A 70 -11.86 -4.11 -5.01
CA TYR A 70 -12.97 -3.21 -4.71
C TYR A 70 -13.12 -2.09 -5.73
N GLN A 71 -12.02 -1.56 -6.29
CA GLN A 71 -12.08 -0.58 -7.38
C GLN A 71 -12.74 -1.15 -8.63
N ARG A 72 -12.51 -2.43 -8.93
CA ARG A 72 -13.13 -3.14 -10.06
C ARG A 72 -14.62 -3.38 -9.84
N GLY A 73 -15.05 -3.55 -8.59
CA GLY A 73 -16.41 -3.87 -8.23
C GLY A 73 -16.83 -5.31 -8.54
N ALA A 74 -18.06 -5.65 -8.20
CA ALA A 74 -18.60 -7.03 -8.33
C ALA A 74 -18.61 -7.56 -9.76
N ASN A 75 -18.78 -6.68 -10.74
CA ASN A 75 -18.89 -7.07 -12.17
C ASN A 75 -17.55 -7.08 -12.91
N GLY A 76 -16.46 -6.66 -12.25
CA GLY A 76 -15.13 -6.66 -12.82
C GLY A 76 -14.44 -8.02 -12.68
N PRO A 77 -13.46 -8.35 -13.55
CA PRO A 77 -12.67 -9.58 -13.41
C PRO A 77 -11.95 -9.59 -12.07
N ASN A 78 -12.12 -10.66 -11.29
CA ASN A 78 -11.58 -10.79 -9.93
C ASN A 78 -11.92 -9.59 -9.01
N GLY A 79 -13.09 -8.98 -9.24
CA GLY A 79 -13.58 -7.86 -8.46
C GLY A 79 -14.26 -8.28 -7.17
N ARG A 80 -14.40 -7.32 -6.24
CA ARG A 80 -15.15 -7.46 -4.98
C ARG A 80 -16.32 -6.50 -4.96
N GLY A 81 -17.50 -7.02 -4.60
CA GLY A 81 -18.70 -6.22 -4.43
C GLY A 81 -18.90 -5.86 -2.95
N ASN A 82 -18.78 -4.59 -2.63
CA ASN A 82 -19.20 -4.02 -1.36
C ASN A 82 -19.47 -2.53 -1.57
N ALA A 83 -20.65 -2.06 -1.19
CA ALA A 83 -21.04 -0.67 -1.43
C ALA A 83 -20.16 0.33 -0.70
N ILE A 84 -19.78 0.05 0.56
CA ILE A 84 -18.96 0.95 1.39
C ILE A 84 -17.53 0.94 0.89
N MET A 85 -16.88 -0.24 0.86
CA MET A 85 -15.46 -0.32 0.43
C MET A 85 -15.28 -0.02 -1.05
N GLY A 86 -16.26 -0.34 -1.89
CA GLY A 86 -16.22 0.04 -3.31
C GLY A 86 -16.18 1.56 -3.51
N ALA A 87 -16.97 2.31 -2.76
CA ALA A 87 -16.94 3.78 -2.79
C ALA A 87 -15.61 4.34 -2.26
N GLN A 88 -15.12 3.81 -1.14
CA GLN A 88 -13.84 4.22 -0.56
C GLN A 88 -12.66 3.92 -1.50
N ALA A 89 -12.59 2.71 -2.04
CA ALA A 89 -11.49 2.28 -2.90
C ALA A 89 -11.45 3.06 -4.22
N LYS A 90 -12.59 3.41 -4.80
CA LYS A 90 -12.66 4.20 -6.05
C LYS A 90 -12.09 5.60 -5.91
N ALA A 91 -12.06 6.17 -4.71
CA ALA A 91 -11.47 7.47 -4.45
C ALA A 91 -9.93 7.43 -4.41
N LEU A 92 -9.32 6.25 -4.26
CA LEU A 92 -7.88 6.08 -4.11
C LEU A 92 -7.17 6.13 -5.47
N SER A 93 -6.05 6.85 -5.53
CA SER A 93 -5.10 6.73 -6.63
C SER A 93 -4.33 5.40 -6.54
N HIS A 94 -3.63 5.04 -7.60
CA HIS A 94 -2.75 3.88 -7.61
C HIS A 94 -1.64 3.98 -6.53
N ASP A 95 -1.09 5.19 -6.33
CA ASP A 95 -0.08 5.41 -5.30
C ASP A 95 -0.68 5.35 -3.90
N ASP A 96 -1.90 5.86 -3.68
CA ASP A 96 -2.61 5.72 -2.41
C ASP A 96 -2.79 4.24 -2.04
N VAL A 97 -3.18 3.39 -2.99
CA VAL A 97 -3.35 1.94 -2.77
C VAL A 97 -2.04 1.31 -2.29
N ARG A 98 -0.93 1.58 -2.97
CA ARG A 98 0.39 1.03 -2.61
C ARG A 98 0.88 1.55 -1.26
N ASN A 99 0.73 2.85 -1.03
CA ASN A 99 1.17 3.49 0.21
C ASN A 99 0.33 3.04 1.42
N LEU A 100 -1.00 2.93 1.27
CA LEU A 100 -1.89 2.38 2.29
C LEU A 100 -1.53 0.94 2.64
N ALA A 101 -1.28 0.11 1.64
CA ALA A 101 -0.89 -1.28 1.85
C ALA A 101 0.44 -1.39 2.62
N ALA A 102 1.43 -0.57 2.28
CA ALA A 102 2.70 -0.51 2.99
C ALA A 102 2.52 -0.06 4.46
N TYR A 103 1.71 0.97 4.69
CA TYR A 103 1.44 1.48 6.03
C TYR A 103 0.72 0.45 6.90
N LEU A 104 -0.37 -0.12 6.43
CA LEU A 104 -1.17 -1.10 7.18
C LEU A 104 -0.37 -2.39 7.46
N HIS A 105 0.45 -2.83 6.50
CA HIS A 105 1.37 -3.95 6.70
C HIS A 105 2.38 -3.69 7.81
N SER A 106 2.88 -2.46 7.93
CA SER A 106 3.89 -2.07 8.95
C SER A 106 3.35 -2.03 10.37
N LEU A 107 2.03 -2.02 10.55
CA LEU A 107 1.41 -1.95 11.87
C LEU A 107 1.44 -3.32 12.57
N PRO A 108 1.54 -3.33 13.92
CA PRO A 108 1.48 -4.58 14.67
C PRO A 108 0.10 -5.23 14.53
N GLY A 109 0.05 -6.41 13.93
CA GLY A 109 -1.16 -7.20 13.74
C GLY A 109 -1.57 -7.96 15.01
N SER A 110 -2.80 -8.50 14.99
CA SER A 110 -3.32 -9.37 16.06
C SER A 110 -2.94 -10.85 15.87
N LEU A 111 -2.43 -11.22 14.70
CA LEU A 111 -2.00 -12.58 14.40
C LEU A 111 -0.55 -12.75 14.85
N ILE A 112 -0.36 -13.43 15.97
CA ILE A 112 0.97 -13.85 16.45
C ILE A 112 1.15 -15.28 15.99
N VAL A 113 2.09 -15.50 15.08
CA VAL A 113 2.56 -16.85 14.77
C VAL A 113 3.50 -17.25 15.89
N GLN A 114 3.03 -18.08 16.81
CA GLN A 114 3.91 -18.75 17.77
C GLN A 114 4.76 -19.77 17.01
N LYS A 115 6.07 -19.58 17.04
CA LYS A 115 7.02 -20.56 16.54
C LYS A 115 7.20 -21.67 17.58
#